data_0ed15544bece19a85133037a5e856dea
#
_entry.id   0ed15544bece19a85133037a5e856dea
#
_cell.length_a   1.000
_cell.length_b   1.000
_cell.length_c   1.000
_cell.angle_alpha   90.00
_cell.angle_beta   90.00
_cell.angle_gamma   90.00
#
_symmetry.space_group_name_H-M   'P 1'
#
loop_
_entity.id
_entity.type
_entity.pdbx_description
1 polymer ?
#
loop_
_entity_poly.entity_id
_entity_poly.type
_entity_poly.pdbx_seq_one_letter_code
_entity_poly.pdbx_strand_id
1 'polypeptide(L)'
;MVKNINKNNLIKEKDVFNMVDNKFIANMSPIDWGKTMAIANEYICRDLMTSLGGKKVIHTDECVEGSEGGMLLEKLNIDTSNNGSGFDTIVLSNGKRIQCKLRQVKGKTPYSTQTHFDNTRRTTGQNKGVAGGGENGHVRYGTGEFDYVLVSLIESYKDKSVRTDLNKWNFSFIPISDLVDPEMPEFCLSHIPAAVLEKNKLETDKDWENRFKEV
;
A
#
# COMPACT_ATOMS: atom_id res chain seq x y z
N MET A 1 16.09 1.18 25.28
CA MET A 1 15.91 2.02 24.08
C MET A 1 15.78 1.11 22.89
N VAL A 2 14.58 1.05 22.28
CA VAL A 2 14.41 0.34 21.01
C VAL A 2 15.07 1.23 19.95
N LYS A 3 16.15 0.75 19.32
CA LYS A 3 16.77 1.45 18.19
C LYS A 3 15.83 1.26 17.00
N ASN A 4 15.15 2.31 16.60
CA ASN A 4 14.42 2.28 15.32
C ASN A 4 15.45 2.19 14.17
N ILE A 5 15.25 1.23 13.30
CA ILE A 5 16.07 1.06 12.11
C ILE A 5 15.81 2.25 11.16
N ASN A 6 16.86 2.75 10.52
CA ASN A 6 16.72 3.77 9.50
C ASN A 6 16.05 3.15 8.25
N LYS A 7 14.79 3.46 8.03
CA LYS A 7 13.98 2.90 6.93
C LYS A 7 14.57 3.17 5.54
N ASN A 8 15.30 4.28 5.38
CA ASN A 8 15.97 4.59 4.11
C ASN A 8 17.03 3.54 3.73
N ASN A 9 17.62 2.86 4.72
CA ASN A 9 18.63 1.82 4.49
C ASN A 9 18.04 0.43 4.18
N LEU A 10 16.73 0.26 4.31
CA LEU A 10 16.05 -1.02 4.12
C LEU A 10 15.60 -1.25 2.67
N ILE A 11 15.53 -0.19 1.88
CA ILE A 11 15.10 -0.27 0.49
C ILE A 11 16.23 -0.89 -0.34
N LYS A 12 15.97 -2.05 -0.93
CA LYS A 12 16.97 -2.84 -1.67
C LYS A 12 17.07 -2.44 -3.14
N GLU A 13 15.98 -2.01 -3.73
CA GLU A 13 15.98 -1.56 -5.11
C GLU A 13 16.57 -0.15 -5.20
N LYS A 14 17.83 -0.10 -5.64
CA LYS A 14 18.55 1.16 -5.82
C LYS A 14 17.79 2.15 -6.68
N ASP A 15 17.04 1.67 -7.67
CA ASP A 15 16.31 2.53 -8.58
C ASP A 15 15.12 3.21 -7.89
N VAL A 16 14.38 2.50 -7.04
CA VAL A 16 13.28 3.08 -6.25
C VAL A 16 13.83 4.09 -5.24
N PHE A 17 14.93 3.76 -4.56
CA PHE A 17 15.58 4.67 -3.61
C PHE A 17 16.18 5.89 -4.32
N ASN A 18 16.82 5.69 -5.47
CA ASN A 18 17.31 6.77 -6.31
C ASN A 18 16.18 7.67 -6.82
N MET A 19 14.99 7.14 -7.05
CA MET A 19 13.80 7.94 -7.36
C MET A 19 13.42 8.86 -6.19
N VAL A 20 13.46 8.36 -4.95
CA VAL A 20 13.13 9.16 -3.75
C VAL A 20 14.17 10.25 -3.52
N ASP A 21 15.45 9.93 -3.69
CA ASP A 21 16.59 10.84 -3.43
C ASP A 21 17.04 11.65 -4.67
N ASN A 22 16.47 11.37 -5.83
CA ASN A 22 16.84 12.06 -7.06
C ASN A 22 16.34 13.52 -7.01
N LYS A 23 17.26 14.48 -7.30
CA LYS A 23 16.94 15.92 -7.34
C LYS A 23 15.79 16.26 -8.30
N PHE A 24 15.65 15.50 -9.38
CA PHE A 24 14.53 15.67 -10.31
C PHE A 24 13.20 15.33 -9.63
N ILE A 25 13.10 14.18 -8.98
CA ILE A 25 11.91 13.72 -8.23
C ILE A 25 11.59 14.68 -7.08
N ALA A 26 12.61 15.11 -6.33
CA ALA A 26 12.44 16.06 -5.24
C ALA A 26 11.93 17.44 -5.72
N ASN A 27 12.19 17.81 -6.98
CA ASN A 27 11.76 19.09 -7.58
C ASN A 27 10.45 19.01 -8.37
N MET A 28 9.84 17.83 -8.51
CA MET A 28 8.53 17.68 -9.14
C MET A 28 7.45 18.53 -8.45
N SER A 29 6.40 18.85 -9.19
CA SER A 29 5.20 19.41 -8.57
C SER A 29 4.64 18.43 -7.52
N PRO A 30 3.92 18.88 -6.49
CA PRO A 30 3.31 17.98 -5.49
C PRO A 30 2.41 16.91 -6.11
N ILE A 31 1.70 17.26 -7.18
CA ILE A 31 0.77 16.35 -7.88
C ILE A 31 1.56 15.28 -8.65
N ASP A 32 2.56 15.68 -9.42
CA ASP A 32 3.34 14.74 -10.23
C ASP A 32 4.18 13.83 -9.34
N TRP A 33 4.75 14.39 -8.27
CA TRP A 33 5.45 13.60 -7.25
C TRP A 33 4.53 12.51 -6.67
N GLY A 34 3.32 12.89 -6.24
CA GLY A 34 2.35 11.93 -5.67
C GLY A 34 1.99 10.81 -6.64
N LYS A 35 1.82 11.12 -7.93
CA LYS A 35 1.54 10.10 -8.97
C LYS A 35 2.71 9.15 -9.19
N THR A 36 3.91 9.69 -9.32
CA THR A 36 5.14 8.90 -9.53
C THR A 36 5.43 8.02 -8.32
N MET A 37 5.32 8.59 -7.13
CA MET A 37 5.59 7.87 -5.89
C MET A 37 4.50 6.85 -5.52
N ALA A 38 3.30 6.93 -6.08
CA ALA A 38 2.28 5.90 -5.86
C ALA A 38 2.75 4.52 -6.35
N ILE A 39 3.44 4.47 -7.50
CA ILE A 39 4.04 3.23 -8.03
C ILE A 39 5.27 2.83 -7.20
N ALA A 40 6.20 3.78 -6.99
CA ALA A 40 7.40 3.51 -6.19
C ALA A 40 7.07 3.03 -4.76
N ASN A 41 5.95 3.51 -4.19
CA ASN A 41 5.49 3.10 -2.87
C ASN A 41 5.19 1.60 -2.75
N GLU A 42 4.75 0.95 -3.81
CA GLU A 42 4.47 -0.49 -3.82
C GLU A 42 5.77 -1.28 -3.53
N TYR A 43 6.88 -0.91 -4.18
CA TYR A 43 8.21 -1.50 -3.96
C TYR A 43 8.81 -1.11 -2.60
N ILE A 44 8.64 0.14 -2.18
CA ILE A 44 9.03 0.59 -0.83
C ILE A 44 8.31 -0.24 0.24
N CYS A 45 7.01 -0.43 0.11
CA CYS A 45 6.20 -1.25 1.01
C CYS A 45 6.70 -2.71 1.04
N ARG A 46 6.96 -3.32 -0.13
CA ARG A 46 7.53 -4.67 -0.24
C ARG A 46 8.82 -4.80 0.57
N ASP A 47 9.75 -3.87 0.38
CA ASP A 47 11.06 -3.92 1.04
C ASP A 47 10.96 -3.70 2.54
N LEU A 48 10.12 -2.76 3.00
CA LEU A 48 9.86 -2.54 4.41
C LEU A 48 9.21 -3.77 5.07
N MET A 49 8.20 -4.36 4.43
CA MET A 49 7.54 -5.58 4.93
C MET A 49 8.52 -6.75 5.00
N THR A 50 9.38 -6.92 4.01
CA THR A 50 10.41 -7.96 4.02
C THR A 50 11.43 -7.74 5.11
N SER A 51 11.93 -6.52 5.28
CA SER A 51 13.04 -6.21 6.18
C SER A 51 12.60 -6.08 7.64
N LEU A 52 11.47 -5.42 7.91
CA LEU A 52 10.95 -5.20 9.26
C LEU A 52 9.98 -6.30 9.70
N GLY A 53 9.17 -6.81 8.77
CA GLY A 53 8.19 -7.86 9.04
C GLY A 53 8.78 -9.28 9.05
N GLY A 54 10.00 -9.47 8.56
CA GLY A 54 10.68 -10.78 8.54
C GLY A 54 10.05 -11.82 7.62
N LYS A 55 9.20 -11.42 6.68
CA LYS A 55 8.54 -12.31 5.71
C LYS A 55 9.03 -12.00 4.29
N LYS A 56 9.21 -13.05 3.47
CA LYS A 56 9.52 -12.83 2.05
C LYS A 56 8.26 -12.35 1.33
N VAL A 57 8.25 -11.07 0.98
CA VAL A 57 7.18 -10.41 0.23
C VAL A 57 7.70 -10.07 -1.16
N ILE A 58 6.90 -10.32 -2.18
CA ILE A 58 7.24 -10.01 -3.57
C ILE A 58 6.17 -9.10 -4.19
N HIS A 59 6.56 -8.27 -5.15
CA HIS A 59 5.65 -7.47 -5.94
C HIS A 59 5.00 -8.32 -7.04
N THR A 60 3.76 -8.01 -7.43
CA THR A 60 3.04 -8.76 -8.47
C THR A 60 3.77 -8.78 -9.81
N ASP A 61 4.48 -7.72 -10.17
CA ASP A 61 5.29 -7.66 -11.40
C ASP A 61 6.48 -8.64 -11.40
N GLU A 62 6.90 -9.13 -10.22
CA GLU A 62 7.94 -10.14 -10.06
C GLU A 62 7.40 -11.58 -10.16
N CYS A 63 6.07 -11.72 -10.21
CA CYS A 63 5.38 -13.01 -10.29
C CYS A 63 5.28 -13.48 -11.75
N VAL A 64 6.42 -13.61 -12.43
CA VAL A 64 6.48 -14.10 -13.79
C VAL A 64 6.44 -15.63 -13.85
N GLU A 65 6.08 -16.19 -15.01
CA GLU A 65 6.04 -17.63 -15.25
C GLU A 65 7.37 -18.31 -14.82
N GLY A 66 7.27 -19.39 -14.05
CA GLY A 66 8.42 -20.14 -13.53
C GLY A 66 9.11 -19.53 -12.31
N SER A 67 8.73 -18.30 -11.86
CA SER A 67 9.19 -17.75 -10.58
C SER A 67 8.44 -18.37 -9.40
N GLU A 68 9.01 -18.27 -8.17
CA GLU A 68 8.30 -18.69 -6.95
C GLU A 68 6.95 -18.00 -6.81
N GLY A 69 6.87 -16.72 -7.15
CA GLY A 69 5.63 -15.94 -7.11
C GLY A 69 4.65 -16.39 -8.17
N GLY A 70 5.09 -16.62 -9.41
CA GLY A 70 4.27 -17.13 -10.49
C GLY A 70 3.64 -18.49 -10.14
N MET A 71 4.44 -19.45 -9.67
CA MET A 71 3.96 -20.76 -9.21
C MET A 71 2.97 -20.65 -8.05
N LEU A 72 3.16 -19.68 -7.13
CA LEU A 72 2.21 -19.44 -6.04
C LEU A 72 0.89 -18.90 -6.56
N LEU A 73 0.90 -17.93 -7.48
CA LEU A 73 -0.31 -17.38 -8.09
C LEU A 73 -1.10 -18.44 -8.86
N GLU A 74 -0.42 -19.28 -9.62
CA GLU A 74 -1.05 -20.43 -10.31
C GLU A 74 -1.72 -21.38 -9.31
N LYS A 75 -1.00 -21.76 -8.24
CA LYS A 75 -1.54 -22.62 -7.17
C LYS A 75 -2.77 -22.02 -6.49
N LEU A 76 -2.83 -20.71 -6.35
CA LEU A 76 -3.94 -19.98 -5.76
C LEU A 76 -5.05 -19.64 -6.77
N ASN A 77 -4.86 -20.00 -8.04
CA ASN A 77 -5.74 -19.67 -9.16
C ASN A 77 -6.00 -18.15 -9.27
N ILE A 78 -4.95 -17.36 -9.09
CA ILE A 78 -5.00 -15.90 -9.17
C ILE A 78 -4.46 -15.46 -10.52
N ASP A 79 -5.32 -14.83 -11.34
CA ASP A 79 -4.93 -14.22 -12.60
C ASP A 79 -4.53 -12.75 -12.39
N THR A 80 -3.25 -12.44 -12.68
CA THR A 80 -2.72 -11.07 -12.64
C THR A 80 -2.60 -10.42 -14.02
N SER A 81 -2.97 -11.12 -15.10
CA SER A 81 -2.84 -10.64 -16.48
C SER A 81 -3.73 -9.45 -16.80
N ASN A 82 -4.82 -9.30 -16.08
CA ASN A 82 -5.67 -8.12 -16.13
C ASN A 82 -5.23 -7.15 -15.03
N ASN A 83 -4.80 -5.94 -15.37
CA ASN A 83 -4.38 -4.81 -14.49
C ASN A 83 -5.33 -4.49 -13.31
N GLY A 84 -5.98 -5.47 -12.72
CA GLY A 84 -7.07 -5.40 -11.77
C GLY A 84 -6.99 -6.41 -10.64
N SER A 85 -5.81 -6.99 -10.36
CA SER A 85 -5.67 -7.98 -9.27
C SER A 85 -6.09 -7.48 -7.89
N GLY A 86 -6.29 -6.17 -7.71
CA GLY A 86 -6.75 -5.59 -6.45
C GLY A 86 -5.67 -5.56 -5.36
N PHE A 87 -4.49 -6.14 -5.60
CA PHE A 87 -3.35 -6.12 -4.67
C PHE A 87 -2.03 -5.91 -5.42
N ASP A 88 -1.02 -5.39 -4.72
CA ASP A 88 0.28 -5.03 -5.28
C ASP A 88 1.39 -6.01 -4.88
N THR A 89 1.28 -6.65 -3.72
CA THR A 89 2.29 -7.57 -3.19
C THR A 89 1.67 -8.83 -2.59
N ILE A 90 2.47 -9.92 -2.53
CA ILE A 90 2.07 -11.20 -1.96
C ILE A 90 3.14 -11.75 -1.01
N VAL A 91 2.71 -12.34 0.11
CA VAL A 91 3.59 -13.04 1.05
C VAL A 91 3.79 -14.47 0.57
N LEU A 92 5.05 -14.85 0.28
CA LEU A 92 5.34 -16.15 -0.34
C LEU A 92 5.00 -17.35 0.54
N SER A 93 5.11 -17.21 1.87
CA SER A 93 4.92 -18.33 2.79
C SER A 93 3.48 -18.85 2.88
N ASN A 94 2.48 -17.97 2.62
CA ASN A 94 1.07 -18.31 2.83
C ASN A 94 0.10 -17.72 1.81
N GLY A 95 0.61 -16.98 0.84
CA GLY A 95 -0.21 -16.39 -0.23
C GLY A 95 -1.07 -15.19 0.20
N LYS A 96 -0.80 -14.58 1.36
CA LYS A 96 -1.51 -13.38 1.79
C LYS A 96 -1.23 -12.20 0.86
N ARG A 97 -2.29 -11.57 0.39
CA ARG A 97 -2.29 -10.48 -0.61
C ARG A 97 -2.37 -9.14 0.10
N ILE A 98 -1.53 -8.21 -0.31
CA ILE A 98 -1.44 -6.91 0.34
C ILE A 98 -1.57 -5.82 -0.72
N GLN A 99 -2.51 -4.89 -0.50
CA GLN A 99 -2.66 -3.67 -1.28
C GLN A 99 -1.82 -2.57 -0.65
N CYS A 100 -1.04 -1.84 -1.44
CA CYS A 100 -0.21 -0.73 -0.99
C CYS A 100 -0.83 0.62 -1.38
N LYS A 101 -0.95 1.55 -0.46
CA LYS A 101 -1.51 2.88 -0.71
C LYS A 101 -0.60 3.99 -0.20
N LEU A 102 -0.34 4.99 -1.06
CA LEU A 102 0.31 6.23 -0.67
C LEU A 102 -0.74 7.33 -0.53
N ARG A 103 -0.78 8.00 0.62
CA ARG A 103 -1.75 9.07 0.89
C ARG A 103 -1.12 10.27 1.57
N GLN A 104 -1.52 11.46 1.14
CA GLN A 104 -1.21 12.68 1.87
C GLN A 104 -2.20 12.86 3.01
N VAL A 105 -1.68 13.14 4.19
CA VAL A 105 -2.49 13.46 5.37
C VAL A 105 -3.11 14.85 5.21
N LYS A 106 -4.40 14.94 5.53
CA LYS A 106 -5.14 16.21 5.56
C LYS A 106 -5.53 16.50 7.01
N GLY A 107 -4.60 16.97 7.83
CA GLY A 107 -4.92 17.24 9.24
C GLY A 107 -3.69 17.58 10.06
N LYS A 108 -3.88 17.74 11.38
CA LYS A 108 -2.81 18.10 12.30
C LYS A 108 -1.89 16.94 12.66
N THR A 109 -2.38 15.71 12.54
CA THR A 109 -1.60 14.50 12.78
C THR A 109 -1.80 13.49 11.66
N PRO A 110 -0.87 12.55 11.43
CA PRO A 110 -0.96 11.54 10.37
C PRO A 110 -2.27 10.74 10.38
N TYR A 111 -2.82 10.50 11.54
CA TYR A 111 -4.00 9.66 11.74
C TYR A 111 -5.29 10.45 12.04
N SER A 112 -5.30 11.79 11.85
CA SER A 112 -6.41 12.63 12.29
C SER A 112 -7.57 12.74 11.30
N THR A 113 -7.41 12.26 10.08
CA THR A 113 -8.43 12.35 9.05
C THR A 113 -8.59 11.05 8.28
N GLN A 114 -9.82 10.77 7.85
CA GLN A 114 -10.07 9.67 6.92
C GLN A 114 -9.31 9.85 5.60
N THR A 115 -8.98 8.75 4.94
CA THR A 115 -8.32 8.76 3.65
C THR A 115 -9.11 7.98 2.60
N HIS A 116 -9.14 8.48 1.37
CA HIS A 116 -9.80 7.80 0.25
C HIS A 116 -9.20 6.40 0.03
N PHE A 117 -10.10 5.44 -0.17
CA PHE A 117 -9.77 4.06 -0.42
C PHE A 117 -10.61 3.49 -1.55
N ASP A 118 -10.20 3.78 -2.77
CA ASP A 118 -10.84 3.32 -4.01
C ASP A 118 -9.80 2.85 -5.03
N ASN A 119 -10.24 2.09 -6.01
CA ASN A 119 -9.40 1.64 -7.11
C ASN A 119 -9.50 2.61 -8.29
N THR A 120 -8.64 3.62 -8.30
CA THR A 120 -8.62 4.63 -9.35
C THR A 120 -8.23 4.09 -10.74
N ARG A 121 -7.53 2.95 -10.83
CA ARG A 121 -7.15 2.34 -12.13
C ARG A 121 -8.35 1.77 -12.87
N ARG A 122 -9.42 1.39 -12.17
CA ARG A 122 -10.66 0.89 -12.77
C ARG A 122 -11.60 1.98 -13.26
N THR A 123 -11.27 3.27 -13.07
CA THR A 123 -12.13 4.40 -13.45
C THR A 123 -12.08 4.76 -14.94
N THR A 124 -11.16 4.21 -15.71
CA THR A 124 -11.03 4.50 -17.13
C THR A 124 -12.03 3.70 -17.97
N GLY A 125 -13.26 4.16 -18.01
CA GLY A 125 -14.21 3.89 -19.12
C GLY A 125 -14.88 2.51 -19.18
N GLN A 126 -14.24 1.44 -18.72
CA GLN A 126 -14.74 0.06 -18.91
C GLN A 126 -15.70 -0.42 -17.81
N ASN A 127 -15.78 0.24 -16.68
CA ASN A 127 -16.55 -0.22 -15.52
C ASN A 127 -17.64 0.75 -15.04
N LYS A 128 -18.14 1.63 -15.93
CA LYS A 128 -19.37 2.39 -15.64
C LYS A 128 -20.54 1.40 -15.54
N GLY A 129 -21.13 1.30 -14.35
CA GLY A 129 -22.27 0.42 -14.10
C GLY A 129 -21.96 -0.93 -13.46
N VAL A 130 -20.71 -1.19 -13.08
CA VAL A 130 -20.37 -2.37 -12.26
C VAL A 130 -20.82 -2.12 -10.82
N ALA A 131 -21.34 -3.14 -10.15
CA ALA A 131 -21.67 -3.11 -8.74
C ALA A 131 -20.47 -2.57 -7.94
N GLY A 132 -20.69 -1.59 -7.07
CA GLY A 132 -19.64 -0.88 -6.33
C GLY A 132 -19.07 0.37 -7.01
N GLY A 133 -19.48 0.70 -8.24
CA GLY A 133 -19.15 1.96 -8.91
C GLY A 133 -19.90 3.15 -8.28
N GLY A 134 -19.19 4.11 -7.68
CA GLY A 134 -19.79 5.37 -7.22
C GLY A 134 -20.18 6.28 -8.39
N GLU A 135 -20.95 7.33 -8.11
CA GLU A 135 -21.43 8.31 -9.10
C GLU A 135 -20.32 8.92 -9.98
N ASN A 136 -19.10 8.97 -9.48
CA ASN A 136 -17.92 9.52 -10.15
C ASN A 136 -17.06 8.47 -10.87
N GLY A 137 -17.55 7.23 -11.05
CA GLY A 137 -16.79 6.15 -11.70
C GLY A 137 -15.64 5.56 -10.86
N HIS A 138 -15.55 5.90 -9.58
CA HIS A 138 -14.65 5.26 -8.63
C HIS A 138 -15.17 3.88 -8.27
N VAL A 139 -14.36 2.85 -8.49
CA VAL A 139 -14.73 1.47 -8.17
C VAL A 139 -14.19 1.12 -6.79
N ARG A 140 -15.07 0.65 -5.91
CA ARG A 140 -14.71 0.16 -4.57
C ARG A 140 -13.97 -1.17 -4.70
N TYR A 141 -13.09 -1.45 -3.73
CA TYR A 141 -12.49 -2.76 -3.61
C TYR A 141 -13.52 -3.78 -3.10
N GLY A 142 -13.52 -4.97 -3.69
CA GLY A 142 -14.21 -6.12 -3.13
C GLY A 142 -13.44 -6.70 -1.93
N THR A 143 -14.15 -7.23 -0.95
CA THR A 143 -13.54 -7.83 0.26
C THR A 143 -12.73 -9.10 -0.01
N GLY A 144 -12.86 -9.70 -1.21
CA GLY A 144 -12.06 -10.85 -1.65
C GLY A 144 -10.80 -10.50 -2.44
N GLU A 145 -10.50 -9.21 -2.71
CA GLU A 145 -9.40 -8.83 -3.58
C GLU A 145 -8.02 -8.90 -2.91
N PHE A 146 -7.94 -8.65 -1.60
CA PHE A 146 -6.72 -8.71 -0.79
C PHE A 146 -7.03 -9.09 0.66
N ASP A 147 -6.00 -9.34 1.46
CA ASP A 147 -6.14 -9.71 2.86
C ASP A 147 -5.78 -8.53 3.79
N TYR A 148 -4.86 -7.66 3.35
CA TYR A 148 -4.38 -6.51 4.12
C TYR A 148 -4.15 -5.30 3.22
N VAL A 149 -4.16 -4.12 3.84
CA VAL A 149 -3.73 -2.86 3.21
C VAL A 149 -2.58 -2.27 4.00
N LEU A 150 -1.47 -1.96 3.34
CA LEU A 150 -0.41 -1.13 3.91
C LEU A 150 -0.57 0.30 3.38
N VAL A 151 -0.90 1.21 4.27
CA VAL A 151 -1.07 2.64 3.94
C VAL A 151 0.17 3.39 4.38
N SER A 152 0.85 4.02 3.42
CA SER A 152 1.92 4.98 3.66
C SER A 152 1.31 6.38 3.75
N LEU A 153 1.48 7.04 4.88
CA LEU A 153 0.93 8.35 5.20
C LEU A 153 2.03 9.39 5.21
N ILE A 154 1.92 10.39 4.37
CA ILE A 154 2.88 11.48 4.23
C ILE A 154 2.21 12.79 4.63
N GLU A 155 2.82 13.55 5.54
CA GLU A 155 2.25 14.80 6.06
C GLU A 155 2.07 15.85 4.97
N SER A 156 3.04 15.97 4.07
CA SER A 156 2.95 16.97 3.01
C SER A 156 3.73 16.58 1.75
N TYR A 157 3.02 16.53 0.62
CA TYR A 157 3.69 16.42 -0.69
C TYR A 157 4.39 17.72 -1.12
N LYS A 158 4.18 18.83 -0.40
CA LYS A 158 4.87 20.10 -0.66
C LYS A 158 6.22 20.16 0.03
N ASP A 159 6.40 19.46 1.14
CA ASP A 159 7.65 19.43 1.89
C ASP A 159 8.63 18.42 1.29
N LYS A 160 9.67 18.95 0.65
CA LYS A 160 10.71 18.14 0.00
C LYS A 160 11.48 17.26 1.02
N SER A 161 11.64 17.73 2.25
CA SER A 161 12.34 16.98 3.29
C SER A 161 11.56 15.76 3.77
N VAL A 162 10.24 15.77 3.60
CA VAL A 162 9.36 14.62 3.89
C VAL A 162 9.33 13.66 2.71
N ARG A 163 9.36 14.19 1.48
CA ARG A 163 9.32 13.37 0.25
C ARG A 163 10.47 12.37 0.14
N THR A 164 11.66 12.77 0.60
CA THR A 164 12.91 12.04 0.40
C THR A 164 13.39 11.30 1.66
N ASP A 165 12.62 11.33 2.74
CA ASP A 165 12.99 10.71 4.02
C ASP A 165 11.88 9.79 4.53
N LEU A 166 12.05 8.48 4.31
CA LEU A 166 11.09 7.46 4.73
C LEU A 166 10.91 7.38 6.26
N ASN A 167 11.84 7.90 7.05
CA ASN A 167 11.68 7.95 8.50
C ASN A 167 10.61 8.96 8.94
N LYS A 168 10.25 9.88 8.06
CA LYS A 168 9.17 10.86 8.25
C LYS A 168 7.82 10.37 7.74
N TRP A 169 7.76 9.17 7.11
CA TRP A 169 6.52 8.57 6.69
C TRP A 169 5.92 7.76 7.83
N ASN A 170 4.62 7.82 7.92
CA ASN A 170 3.85 7.02 8.87
C ASN A 170 3.17 5.88 8.14
N PHE A 171 2.93 4.77 8.83
CA PHE A 171 2.39 3.57 8.22
C PHE A 171 1.25 3.00 9.06
N SER A 172 0.24 2.44 8.38
CA SER A 172 -0.82 1.63 9.01
C SER A 172 -0.99 0.34 8.23
N PHE A 173 -0.98 -0.79 8.93
CA PHE A 173 -1.17 -2.12 8.34
C PHE A 173 -2.51 -2.70 8.77
N ILE A 174 -3.49 -2.68 7.88
CA ILE A 174 -4.90 -2.82 8.17
C ILE A 174 -5.42 -4.14 7.62
N PRO A 175 -5.97 -5.05 8.45
CA PRO A 175 -6.64 -6.24 7.95
C PRO A 175 -7.93 -5.87 7.22
N ILE A 176 -8.28 -6.64 6.19
CA ILE A 176 -9.49 -6.40 5.41
C ILE A 176 -10.75 -6.34 6.26
N SER A 177 -10.81 -7.11 7.36
CA SER A 177 -11.94 -7.12 8.29
C SER A 177 -12.27 -5.76 8.92
N ASP A 178 -11.28 -4.88 9.05
CA ASP A 178 -11.47 -3.51 9.58
C ASP A 178 -11.97 -2.54 8.48
N LEU A 179 -12.06 -3.00 7.24
CA LEU A 179 -12.45 -2.19 6.07
C LEU A 179 -13.76 -2.63 5.41
N VAL A 180 -14.38 -3.69 5.89
CA VAL A 180 -15.68 -4.16 5.37
C VAL A 180 -16.74 -3.08 5.55
N ASP A 181 -17.49 -2.77 4.50
CA ASP A 181 -18.63 -1.87 4.60
C ASP A 181 -19.80 -2.60 5.28
N PRO A 182 -20.31 -2.10 6.42
CA PRO A 182 -21.39 -2.76 7.13
C PRO A 182 -22.72 -2.78 6.35
N GLU A 183 -22.92 -1.86 5.40
CA GLU A 183 -24.12 -1.79 4.56
C GLU A 183 -23.99 -2.64 3.29
N MET A 184 -22.77 -2.87 2.82
CA MET A 184 -22.44 -3.64 1.62
C MET A 184 -21.23 -4.56 1.89
N PRO A 185 -21.42 -5.70 2.58
CA PRO A 185 -20.31 -6.55 3.07
C PRO A 185 -19.41 -7.15 2.01
N GLU A 186 -19.83 -7.17 0.75
CA GLU A 186 -19.03 -7.59 -0.40
C GLU A 186 -17.99 -6.54 -0.82
N PHE A 187 -18.10 -5.30 -0.30
CA PHE A 187 -17.18 -4.20 -0.62
C PHE A 187 -16.48 -3.65 0.62
N CYS A 188 -15.30 -3.06 0.37
CA CYS A 188 -14.61 -2.26 1.36
C CYS A 188 -15.24 -0.86 1.45
N LEU A 189 -15.00 -0.19 2.57
CA LEU A 189 -15.28 1.23 2.74
C LEU A 189 -14.60 2.05 1.63
N SER A 190 -15.27 3.07 1.11
CA SER A 190 -14.68 4.02 0.15
C SER A 190 -13.61 4.93 0.78
N HIS A 191 -13.60 5.01 2.10
CA HIS A 191 -12.63 5.78 2.88
C HIS A 191 -12.19 4.96 4.09
N ILE A 192 -10.90 5.01 4.41
CA ILE A 192 -10.37 4.44 5.66
C ILE A 192 -10.57 5.48 6.76
N PRO A 193 -11.36 5.17 7.80
CA PRO A 193 -11.57 6.09 8.92
C PRO A 193 -10.27 6.36 9.69
N ALA A 194 -10.13 7.57 10.25
CA ALA A 194 -8.99 7.95 11.07
C ALA A 194 -8.75 6.96 12.24
N ALA A 195 -9.83 6.51 12.90
CA ALA A 195 -9.74 5.54 13.99
C ALA A 195 -9.17 4.18 13.54
N VAL A 196 -9.45 3.75 12.31
CA VAL A 196 -8.89 2.50 11.75
C VAL A 196 -7.41 2.66 11.44
N LEU A 197 -7.00 3.82 10.88
CA LEU A 197 -5.59 4.14 10.67
C LEU A 197 -4.81 4.14 11.99
N GLU A 198 -5.33 4.82 13.02
CA GLU A 198 -4.71 4.92 14.34
C GLU A 198 -4.60 3.56 15.04
N LYS A 199 -5.67 2.76 15.03
CA LYS A 199 -5.70 1.40 15.61
C LYS A 199 -4.61 0.50 15.01
N ASN A 200 -4.31 0.68 13.73
CA ASN A 200 -3.43 -0.19 12.94
C ASN A 200 -2.08 0.45 12.61
N LYS A 201 -1.68 1.49 13.33
CA LYS A 201 -0.40 2.19 13.10
C LYS A 201 0.81 1.31 13.37
N LEU A 202 1.90 1.60 12.65
CA LEU A 202 3.21 0.97 12.78
C LEU A 202 4.24 2.05 13.12
N GLU A 203 4.49 2.29 14.40
CA GLU A 203 5.40 3.35 14.87
C GLU A 203 6.82 2.83 15.11
N THR A 204 6.93 1.57 15.56
CA THR A 204 8.20 0.96 15.94
C THR A 204 8.48 -0.30 15.13
N ASP A 205 9.74 -0.73 15.06
CA ASP A 205 10.13 -1.98 14.41
C ASP A 205 9.40 -3.19 15.03
N LYS A 206 9.12 -3.12 16.34
CA LYS A 206 8.36 -4.14 17.04
C LYS A 206 6.90 -4.23 16.60
N ASP A 207 6.30 -3.11 16.20
CA ASP A 207 4.93 -3.11 15.65
C ASP A 207 4.91 -3.85 14.32
N TRP A 208 5.92 -3.62 13.46
CA TRP A 208 6.09 -4.37 12.21
C TRP A 208 6.24 -5.86 12.47
N GLU A 209 7.19 -6.27 13.32
CA GLU A 209 7.38 -7.68 13.69
C GLU A 209 6.10 -8.34 14.20
N ASN A 210 5.40 -7.68 15.13
CA ASN A 210 4.22 -8.24 15.75
C ASN A 210 3.07 -8.40 14.73
N ARG A 211 2.82 -7.39 13.91
CA ARG A 211 1.77 -7.45 12.89
C ARG A 211 2.07 -8.51 11.82
N PHE A 212 3.32 -8.65 11.42
CA PHE A 212 3.72 -9.64 10.41
C PHE A 212 3.88 -11.07 10.96
N LYS A 213 3.87 -11.29 12.26
CA LYS A 213 3.72 -12.65 12.84
C LYS A 213 2.35 -13.25 12.57
N GLU A 214 1.33 -12.41 12.46
CA GLU A 214 -0.06 -12.79 12.21
C GLU A 214 -0.38 -12.99 10.71
N VAL A 215 0.53 -12.59 9.84
CA VAL A 215 0.39 -12.62 8.37
C VAL A 215 1.01 -13.88 7.72
#